data_c78b5a13100b49e7fd84a99a80dbb2c2
#
_entry.id   c78b5a13100b49e7fd84a99a80dbb2c2
#
_cell.length_a   1.000
_cell.length_b   1.000
_cell.length_c   1.000
_cell.angle_alpha   90.00
_cell.angle_beta   90.00
_cell.angle_gamma   90.00
#
_symmetry.space_group_name_H-M   'P 1'
#
loop_
_entity.id
_entity.type
_entity.pdbx_description
1 polymer ?
#
loop_
_entity_poly.entity_id
_entity_poly.type
_entity_poly.pdbx_seq_one_letter_code
_entity_poly.pdbx_strand_id
1 'polypeptide(L)'
;MEKDYNISIDIHIEDSLRSTGILFPETDEQMSIYEETITLKELPLKFQKPTFVFERSKQPIKVRYCSDVDWTILAGHIINKCNTEDFGRVKFQKLLYLVEHTFQLNMNSDYQRKAAGPYDGSMIKQIEQKLQQYSFYRIPQEQTDNRRVYYVPLSYSESLDDLFKQNFRHEYEKIDAFLNVFRQLSWDQCEIIATLYAVWNNRIIKGQLITDELLKADFLAWDSNKQRYEHRILKALQWMKQNKVIPIGWGKEIE
;
A
#
# COMPACT_ATOMS: atom_id res chain seq x y z
N MET A 1 2.59 43.97 -1.53
CA MET A 1 1.96 43.61 -2.83
C MET A 1 2.42 42.17 -3.10
N GLU A 2 1.65 41.21 -2.65
CA GLU A 2 1.87 39.80 -2.92
C GLU A 2 1.44 39.52 -4.37
N LYS A 3 2.34 39.01 -5.18
CA LYS A 3 1.99 38.47 -6.49
C LYS A 3 1.77 36.99 -6.35
N ASP A 4 0.51 36.58 -6.38
CA ASP A 4 0.14 35.19 -6.53
C ASP A 4 0.41 34.75 -7.98
N TYR A 5 1.37 33.88 -8.16
CA TYR A 5 1.55 33.18 -9.43
C TYR A 5 0.85 31.82 -9.33
N ASN A 6 -0.32 31.72 -9.96
CA ASN A 6 -0.93 30.42 -10.25
C ASN A 6 -0.13 29.78 -11.39
N ILE A 7 0.72 28.81 -11.07
CA ILE A 7 1.35 27.95 -12.07
C ILE A 7 0.48 26.70 -12.15
N SER A 8 -0.33 26.64 -13.20
CA SER A 8 -0.97 25.40 -13.63
C SER A 8 0.11 24.53 -14.29
N ILE A 9 0.52 23.46 -13.63
CA ILE A 9 1.37 22.46 -14.25
C ILE A 9 0.43 21.41 -14.83
N ASP A 10 0.09 21.56 -16.12
CA ASP A 10 -0.49 20.49 -16.91
C ASP A 10 0.58 19.40 -17.07
N ILE A 11 0.56 18.43 -16.19
CA ILE A 11 1.35 17.22 -16.39
C ILE A 11 0.58 16.39 -17.42
N HIS A 12 1.01 16.42 -18.67
CA HIS A 12 0.60 15.45 -19.67
C HIS A 12 1.08 14.06 -19.24
N ILE A 13 0.25 13.40 -18.41
CA ILE A 13 0.51 12.06 -17.89
C ILE A 13 0.26 11.00 -18.98
N GLU A 14 -0.49 11.33 -20.04
CA GLU A 14 -0.89 10.39 -21.09
C GLU A 14 0.28 9.76 -21.85
N ASP A 15 1.33 10.52 -22.16
CA ASP A 15 2.44 9.99 -22.96
C ASP A 15 3.39 9.07 -22.17
N SER A 16 3.48 9.26 -20.85
CA SER A 16 4.31 8.41 -19.98
C SER A 16 3.66 7.06 -19.66
N LEU A 17 2.32 6.99 -19.65
CA LEU A 17 1.57 5.78 -19.31
C LEU A 17 1.41 4.81 -20.49
N ARG A 18 1.41 5.32 -21.74
CA ARG A 18 1.37 4.48 -22.94
C ARG A 18 2.61 3.61 -23.13
N SER A 19 3.74 4.02 -22.57
CA SER A 19 4.99 3.25 -22.65
C SER A 19 5.08 2.06 -21.68
N THR A 20 4.19 1.98 -20.67
CA THR A 20 4.23 0.93 -19.63
C THR A 20 3.20 -0.18 -19.83
N GLY A 21 2.33 -0.10 -20.85
CA GLY A 21 1.34 -1.15 -21.16
C GLY A 21 0.24 -1.32 -20.13
N ILE A 22 0.03 -0.37 -19.21
CA ILE A 22 -1.04 -0.40 -18.21
C ILE A 22 -2.25 0.36 -18.78
N LEU A 23 -3.28 -0.38 -19.22
CA LEU A 23 -4.57 0.18 -19.60
C LEU A 23 -5.38 0.49 -18.34
N PHE A 24 -5.71 1.76 -18.13
CA PHE A 24 -6.71 2.17 -17.13
C PHE A 24 -8.05 2.43 -17.83
N PRO A 25 -9.20 2.09 -17.21
CA PRO A 25 -10.49 2.40 -17.78
C PRO A 25 -10.76 3.91 -17.78
N GLU A 26 -11.14 4.42 -18.95
CA GLU A 26 -11.59 5.80 -19.15
C GLU A 26 -13.00 5.98 -18.58
N THR A 27 -13.13 6.63 -17.43
CA THR A 27 -14.40 7.25 -17.01
C THR A 27 -14.10 8.58 -16.34
N ASP A 28 -14.74 9.63 -16.84
CA ASP A 28 -14.59 11.02 -16.41
C ASP A 28 -14.85 11.28 -14.91
N GLU A 29 -15.63 10.45 -14.25
CA GLU A 29 -15.91 10.57 -12.82
C GLU A 29 -14.72 10.23 -11.90
N GLN A 30 -13.72 9.53 -12.39
CA GLN A 30 -12.53 9.16 -11.60
C GLN A 30 -11.38 10.15 -11.73
N MET A 31 -11.39 11.01 -12.74
CA MET A 31 -10.37 12.06 -12.92
C MET A 31 -10.54 13.21 -11.91
N SER A 32 -11.75 13.48 -11.45
CA SER A 32 -12.03 14.59 -10.51
C SER A 32 -11.41 14.41 -9.11
N ILE A 33 -10.91 13.21 -8.79
CA ILE A 33 -10.28 12.91 -7.48
C ILE A 33 -8.83 13.41 -7.44
N TYR A 34 -8.22 13.73 -8.59
CA TYR A 34 -6.79 14.05 -8.71
C TYR A 34 -6.48 15.48 -9.15
N GLU A 35 -7.48 16.35 -9.34
CA GLU A 35 -7.26 17.78 -9.47
C GLU A 35 -7.04 18.43 -8.10
N GLU A 36 -5.92 18.13 -7.45
CA GLU A 36 -5.45 18.91 -6.31
C GLU A 36 -4.67 20.11 -6.83
N THR A 37 -5.18 21.30 -6.56
CA THR A 37 -4.46 22.55 -6.82
C THR A 37 -3.26 22.62 -5.89
N ILE A 38 -2.05 22.49 -6.45
CA ILE A 38 -0.81 22.68 -5.69
C ILE A 38 -0.54 24.16 -5.56
N THR A 39 -0.71 24.72 -4.36
CA THR A 39 -0.35 26.10 -4.07
C THR A 39 1.12 26.15 -3.60
N LEU A 40 1.99 26.72 -4.42
CA LEU A 40 3.38 27.02 -4.07
C LEU A 40 3.44 28.33 -3.29
N LYS A 41 3.84 28.29 -2.03
CA LYS A 41 4.24 29.49 -1.28
C LYS A 41 5.72 29.74 -1.48
N GLU A 42 6.06 30.90 -2.03
CA GLU A 42 7.46 31.31 -2.23
C GLU A 42 8.16 31.55 -0.91
N LEU A 43 9.22 30.80 -0.66
CA LEU A 43 10.28 31.12 0.30
C LEU A 43 11.42 31.88 -0.43
N PRO A 44 12.21 32.73 0.25
CA PRO A 44 13.25 33.53 -0.41
C PRO A 44 14.24 32.65 -1.18
N LEU A 45 14.58 33.09 -2.38
CA LEU A 45 15.31 32.40 -3.46
C LEU A 45 16.63 31.66 -3.13
N LYS A 46 17.13 31.71 -1.90
CA LYS A 46 18.43 31.10 -1.53
C LYS A 46 18.35 29.63 -1.07
N PHE A 47 17.16 29.05 -0.88
CA PHE A 47 17.01 27.70 -0.32
C PHE A 47 15.85 26.87 -0.89
N GLN A 48 15.46 27.11 -2.13
CA GLN A 48 14.32 26.41 -2.71
C GLN A 48 14.70 25.03 -3.28
N LYS A 49 14.61 24.00 -2.43
CA LYS A 49 14.18 22.69 -2.92
C LYS A 49 12.65 22.72 -3.00
N PRO A 50 12.02 22.22 -4.07
CA PRO A 50 10.56 22.22 -4.18
C PRO A 50 9.96 21.44 -3.00
N THR A 51 9.27 22.15 -2.13
CA THR A 51 8.55 21.56 -1.00
C THR A 51 7.10 21.41 -1.42
N PHE A 52 6.67 20.19 -1.66
CA PHE A 52 5.26 19.91 -1.97
C PHE A 52 4.49 19.80 -0.65
N VAL A 53 3.49 20.66 -0.45
CA VAL A 53 2.56 20.56 0.66
C VAL A 53 1.32 19.83 0.13
N PHE A 54 1.13 18.59 0.54
CA PHE A 54 -0.11 17.87 0.26
C PHE A 54 -1.20 18.38 1.19
N GLU A 55 -2.20 19.07 0.67
CA GLU A 55 -3.42 19.33 1.43
C GLU A 55 -4.29 18.06 1.43
N ARG A 56 -4.77 17.70 2.62
CA ARG A 56 -5.70 16.57 2.77
C ARG A 56 -6.97 16.89 2.00
N SER A 57 -7.38 16.02 1.07
CA SER A 57 -8.66 16.15 0.39
C SER A 57 -9.79 16.34 1.39
N LYS A 58 -10.62 17.37 1.18
CA LYS A 58 -11.79 17.66 2.02
C LYS A 58 -12.98 16.72 1.75
N GLN A 59 -12.85 15.83 0.75
CA GLN A 59 -13.89 14.86 0.45
C GLN A 59 -13.90 13.73 1.49
N PRO A 60 -15.08 13.27 1.90
CA PRO A 60 -15.18 12.15 2.82
C PRO A 60 -14.59 10.89 2.20
N ILE A 61 -13.63 10.28 2.89
CA ILE A 61 -13.03 9.01 2.46
C ILE A 61 -14.12 7.94 2.49
N LYS A 62 -14.38 7.30 1.35
CA LYS A 62 -15.32 6.19 1.27
C LYS A 62 -14.67 4.93 1.85
N VAL A 63 -15.14 4.49 3.01
CA VAL A 63 -14.63 3.31 3.71
C VAL A 63 -15.56 2.13 3.48
N ARG A 64 -15.00 0.97 3.12
CA ARG A 64 -15.70 -0.31 3.09
C ARG A 64 -15.43 -1.08 4.36
N TYR A 65 -16.45 -1.42 5.11
CA TYR A 65 -16.35 -2.33 6.25
C TYR A 65 -16.35 -3.79 5.77
N CYS A 66 -15.32 -4.53 6.15
CA CYS A 66 -15.15 -5.92 5.78
C CYS A 66 -15.49 -6.85 6.95
N SER A 67 -16.32 -7.86 6.68
CA SER A 67 -16.56 -8.97 7.60
C SER A 67 -15.33 -9.89 7.69
N ASP A 68 -15.35 -10.83 8.63
CA ASP A 68 -14.31 -11.85 8.74
C ASP A 68 -14.24 -12.79 7.52
N VAL A 69 -15.34 -12.97 6.83
CA VAL A 69 -15.39 -13.69 5.55
C VAL A 69 -14.72 -12.86 4.45
N ASP A 70 -15.04 -11.57 4.35
CA ASP A 70 -14.46 -10.68 3.34
C ASP A 70 -12.94 -10.63 3.44
N TRP A 71 -12.37 -10.37 4.64
CA TRP A 71 -10.92 -10.30 4.77
C TRP A 71 -10.24 -11.66 4.63
N THR A 72 -10.94 -12.79 4.91
CA THR A 72 -10.41 -14.13 4.64
C THR A 72 -10.33 -14.40 3.14
N ILE A 73 -11.36 -14.03 2.38
CA ILE A 73 -11.39 -14.15 0.92
C ILE A 73 -10.33 -13.25 0.29
N LEU A 74 -10.21 -12.00 0.73
CA LEU A 74 -9.16 -11.07 0.28
C LEU A 74 -7.77 -11.64 0.54
N ALA A 75 -7.52 -12.13 1.74
CA ALA A 75 -6.25 -12.73 2.11
C ALA A 75 -5.92 -13.96 1.25
N GLY A 76 -6.89 -14.84 1.02
CA GLY A 76 -6.75 -15.98 0.12
C GLY A 76 -6.45 -15.57 -1.30
N HIS A 77 -7.11 -14.52 -1.82
CA HIS A 77 -6.84 -13.96 -3.14
C HIS A 77 -5.42 -13.37 -3.25
N ILE A 78 -4.95 -12.63 -2.24
CA ILE A 78 -3.57 -12.12 -2.19
C ILE A 78 -2.57 -13.28 -2.28
N ILE A 79 -2.78 -14.36 -1.51
CA ILE A 79 -1.93 -15.54 -1.55
C ILE A 79 -1.98 -16.16 -2.95
N ASN A 80 -3.17 -16.38 -3.50
CA ASN A 80 -3.35 -17.00 -4.83
C ASN A 80 -2.61 -16.23 -5.93
N LYS A 81 -2.68 -14.90 -5.91
CA LYS A 81 -2.03 -14.04 -6.91
C LYS A 81 -0.52 -13.92 -6.73
N CYS A 82 -0.02 -13.90 -5.51
CA CYS A 82 1.34 -13.52 -5.20
C CYS A 82 2.22 -14.66 -4.67
N ASN A 83 1.73 -15.92 -4.63
CA ASN A 83 2.45 -17.08 -4.10
C ASN A 83 3.60 -17.52 -5.02
N THR A 84 4.65 -16.72 -5.05
CA THR A 84 5.92 -16.95 -5.75
C THR A 84 6.95 -17.55 -4.80
N GLU A 85 8.11 -17.97 -5.30
CA GLU A 85 9.17 -18.59 -4.47
C GLU A 85 9.59 -17.74 -3.26
N ASP A 86 9.54 -16.40 -3.37
CA ASP A 86 9.89 -15.47 -2.31
C ASP A 86 8.69 -15.05 -1.45
N PHE A 87 7.49 -15.59 -1.73
CA PHE A 87 6.29 -15.29 -0.97
C PHE A 87 6.31 -16.03 0.37
N GLY A 88 6.13 -15.28 1.42
CA GLY A 88 6.05 -15.80 2.78
C GLY A 88 5.26 -14.86 3.66
N ARG A 89 5.16 -15.15 4.95
CA ARG A 89 4.36 -14.36 5.89
C ARG A 89 4.71 -12.87 5.88
N VAL A 90 5.98 -12.50 5.72
CA VAL A 90 6.39 -11.09 5.69
C VAL A 90 5.80 -10.39 4.46
N LYS A 91 6.00 -10.94 3.26
CA LYS A 91 5.44 -10.36 2.02
C LYS A 91 3.91 -10.32 2.09
N PHE A 92 3.28 -11.39 2.53
CA PHE A 92 1.82 -11.46 2.72
C PHE A 92 1.29 -10.33 3.61
N GLN A 93 1.88 -10.12 4.78
CA GLN A 93 1.46 -9.06 5.71
C GLN A 93 1.57 -7.66 5.10
N LYS A 94 2.66 -7.41 4.34
CA LYS A 94 2.87 -6.11 3.70
C LYS A 94 1.83 -5.86 2.61
N LEU A 95 1.52 -6.88 1.82
CA LEU A 95 0.48 -6.78 0.79
C LEU A 95 -0.90 -6.57 1.41
N LEU A 96 -1.23 -7.30 2.47
CA LEU A 96 -2.49 -7.13 3.19
C LEU A 96 -2.65 -5.69 3.72
N TYR A 97 -1.62 -5.18 4.42
CA TYR A 97 -1.58 -3.80 4.91
C TYR A 97 -1.77 -2.78 3.76
N LEU A 98 -1.02 -2.93 2.68
CA LEU A 98 -1.06 -2.01 1.55
C LEU A 98 -2.42 -2.03 0.84
N VAL A 99 -3.01 -3.20 0.63
CA VAL A 99 -4.35 -3.32 0.02
C VAL A 99 -5.40 -2.70 0.94
N GLU A 100 -5.40 -3.02 2.24
CA GLU A 100 -6.35 -2.46 3.20
C GLU A 100 -6.32 -0.92 3.18
N HIS A 101 -5.12 -0.33 3.24
CA HIS A 101 -4.97 1.12 3.34
C HIS A 101 -5.16 1.84 2.00
N THR A 102 -4.72 1.24 0.88
CA THR A 102 -4.90 1.84 -0.46
C THR A 102 -6.37 1.87 -0.88
N PHE A 103 -7.13 0.84 -0.51
CA PHE A 103 -8.54 0.71 -0.90
C PHE A 103 -9.53 1.04 0.22
N GLN A 104 -9.06 1.53 1.36
CA GLN A 104 -9.84 1.89 2.54
C GLN A 104 -10.80 0.76 2.98
N LEU A 105 -10.27 -0.44 3.05
CA LEU A 105 -10.99 -1.63 3.50
C LEU A 105 -10.85 -1.74 5.02
N ASN A 106 -11.88 -1.35 5.77
CA ASN A 106 -11.85 -1.47 7.22
C ASN A 106 -12.01 -2.94 7.63
N MET A 107 -10.89 -3.59 7.93
CA MET A 107 -10.80 -4.96 8.40
C MET A 107 -10.71 -5.04 9.92
N ASN A 108 -10.88 -3.93 10.63
CA ASN A 108 -10.71 -3.81 12.08
C ASN A 108 -9.30 -4.23 12.55
N SER A 109 -8.30 -4.00 11.71
CA SER A 109 -6.89 -4.30 12.00
C SER A 109 -6.30 -3.33 13.02
N ASP A 110 -5.29 -3.79 13.76
CA ASP A 110 -4.54 -3.01 14.75
C ASP A 110 -3.04 -3.12 14.47
N TYR A 111 -2.61 -2.45 13.40
CA TYR A 111 -1.21 -2.48 12.98
C TYR A 111 -0.31 -1.79 13.99
N GLN A 112 0.73 -2.49 14.39
CA GLN A 112 1.79 -2.04 15.28
C GLN A 112 3.09 -1.83 14.50
N ARG A 113 3.92 -0.92 14.98
CA ARG A 113 5.29 -0.74 14.50
C ARG A 113 6.15 -1.92 14.93
N LYS A 114 6.68 -2.67 13.96
CA LYS A 114 7.63 -3.78 14.17
C LYS A 114 8.82 -3.62 13.24
N ALA A 115 9.93 -4.29 13.54
CA ALA A 115 11.18 -4.18 12.79
C ALA A 115 11.02 -4.32 11.27
N ALA A 116 10.17 -5.24 10.80
CA ALA A 116 9.88 -5.43 9.38
C ALA A 116 8.78 -4.48 8.82
N GLY A 117 8.36 -3.44 9.56
CA GLY A 117 7.31 -2.50 9.14
C GLY A 117 5.95 -2.82 9.79
N PRO A 118 4.82 -2.27 9.28
CA PRO A 118 3.49 -2.46 9.84
C PRO A 118 3.14 -3.94 10.02
N TYR A 119 2.58 -4.30 11.17
CA TYR A 119 2.28 -5.68 11.51
C TYR A 119 1.13 -5.80 12.50
N ASP A 120 0.13 -6.62 12.18
CA ASP A 120 -0.90 -7.08 13.09
C ASP A 120 -0.84 -8.61 13.23
N GLY A 121 -0.21 -9.08 14.31
CA GLY A 121 -0.01 -10.52 14.55
C GLY A 121 -1.29 -11.25 14.91
N SER A 122 -2.24 -10.58 15.56
CA SER A 122 -3.54 -11.14 15.92
C SER A 122 -4.37 -11.39 14.67
N MET A 123 -4.46 -10.40 13.80
CA MET A 123 -5.17 -10.45 12.52
C MET A 123 -4.61 -11.57 11.62
N ILE A 124 -3.29 -11.62 11.45
CA ILE A 124 -2.65 -12.65 10.64
C ILE A 124 -2.95 -14.05 11.16
N LYS A 125 -2.89 -14.25 12.48
CA LYS A 125 -3.21 -15.55 13.08
C LYS A 125 -4.68 -15.96 12.84
N GLN A 126 -5.61 -15.02 12.97
CA GLN A 126 -7.03 -15.26 12.70
C GLN A 126 -7.26 -15.61 11.23
N ILE A 127 -6.64 -14.85 10.31
CA ILE A 127 -6.70 -15.12 8.86
C ILE A 127 -6.19 -16.52 8.55
N GLU A 128 -5.01 -16.90 9.06
CA GLU A 128 -4.40 -18.20 8.82
C GLU A 128 -5.28 -19.35 9.34
N GLN A 129 -5.91 -19.18 10.49
CA GLN A 129 -6.87 -20.14 11.03
C GLN A 129 -8.11 -20.29 10.13
N LYS A 130 -8.67 -19.17 9.65
CA LYS A 130 -9.84 -19.18 8.78
C LYS A 130 -9.55 -19.72 7.38
N LEU A 131 -8.40 -19.40 6.82
CA LEU A 131 -7.95 -19.98 5.55
C LEU A 131 -7.91 -21.50 5.61
N GLN A 132 -7.43 -22.06 6.74
CA GLN A 132 -7.41 -23.50 6.94
C GLN A 132 -8.82 -24.06 7.20
N GLN A 133 -9.62 -23.38 8.02
CA GLN A 133 -11.01 -23.78 8.32
C GLN A 133 -11.87 -23.87 7.04
N TYR A 134 -11.70 -22.91 6.13
CA TYR A 134 -12.43 -22.90 4.85
C TYR A 134 -11.75 -23.75 3.76
N SER A 135 -10.72 -24.50 4.10
CA SER A 135 -9.98 -25.34 3.14
C SER A 135 -9.41 -24.59 1.94
N PHE A 136 -9.02 -23.32 2.13
CA PHE A 136 -8.33 -22.54 1.12
C PHE A 136 -6.83 -22.78 1.13
N TYR A 137 -6.18 -22.58 2.28
CA TYR A 137 -4.74 -22.77 2.47
C TYR A 137 -4.44 -23.33 3.86
N ARG A 138 -3.37 -24.11 3.96
CA ARG A 138 -2.78 -24.49 5.24
C ARG A 138 -1.34 -24.01 5.35
N ILE A 139 -0.90 -23.85 6.60
CA ILE A 139 0.49 -23.62 6.95
C ILE A 139 0.99 -24.90 7.58
N PRO A 140 1.99 -25.59 6.98
CA PRO A 140 2.55 -26.80 7.56
C PRO A 140 3.18 -26.50 8.93
N GLN A 141 2.88 -27.31 9.94
CA GLN A 141 3.45 -27.17 11.30
C GLN A 141 4.92 -27.60 11.37
N GLU A 142 5.36 -28.44 10.44
CA GLU A 142 6.70 -29.04 10.37
C GLU A 142 7.75 -28.13 9.72
N GLN A 143 7.54 -26.83 9.74
CA GLN A 143 8.55 -25.88 9.25
C GLN A 143 9.69 -25.76 10.26
N THR A 144 10.45 -26.85 10.42
CA THR A 144 11.57 -26.96 11.36
C THR A 144 12.81 -26.19 10.93
N ASP A 145 12.83 -25.68 9.68
CA ASP A 145 14.01 -24.97 9.19
C ASP A 145 13.64 -23.67 8.48
N ASN A 146 14.20 -22.59 9.00
CA ASN A 146 14.34 -21.31 8.36
C ASN A 146 13.11 -20.45 8.06
N ARG A 147 12.40 -19.91 9.08
CA ARG A 147 11.80 -18.55 9.01
C ARG A 147 10.84 -18.27 7.84
N ARG A 148 10.60 -19.22 6.93
CA ARG A 148 9.74 -19.07 5.76
C ARG A 148 8.43 -19.81 5.99
N VAL A 149 7.34 -19.07 6.14
CA VAL A 149 6.00 -19.64 6.16
C VAL A 149 5.53 -19.84 4.72
N TYR A 150 5.13 -21.06 4.38
CA TYR A 150 4.54 -21.38 3.08
C TYR A 150 3.04 -21.56 3.21
N TYR A 151 2.31 -21.11 2.18
CA TYR A 151 0.88 -21.33 2.08
C TYR A 151 0.63 -22.45 1.07
N VAL A 152 0.17 -23.60 1.55
CA VAL A 152 -0.11 -24.78 0.72
C VAL A 152 -1.59 -24.77 0.34
N PRO A 153 -1.95 -24.78 -0.96
CA PRO A 153 -3.33 -24.78 -1.39
C PRO A 153 -4.07 -26.02 -0.92
N LEU A 154 -5.33 -25.85 -0.59
CA LEU A 154 -6.28 -26.90 -0.23
C LEU A 154 -7.42 -26.96 -1.26
N SER A 155 -8.40 -27.84 -1.06
CA SER A 155 -9.44 -28.21 -2.04
C SER A 155 -10.27 -27.06 -2.59
N TYR A 156 -10.45 -25.95 -1.85
CA TYR A 156 -11.25 -24.80 -2.28
C TYR A 156 -10.42 -23.57 -2.69
N SER A 157 -9.10 -23.69 -2.76
CA SER A 157 -8.23 -22.57 -3.16
C SER A 157 -8.53 -22.06 -4.58
N GLU A 158 -8.96 -22.93 -5.51
CA GLU A 158 -9.31 -22.58 -6.89
C GLU A 158 -10.57 -21.71 -6.99
N SER A 159 -11.48 -21.79 -6.01
CA SER A 159 -12.71 -20.98 -5.98
C SER A 159 -12.48 -19.52 -5.51
N LEU A 160 -11.30 -19.20 -5.00
CA LEU A 160 -11.01 -17.89 -4.38
C LEU A 160 -11.16 -16.71 -5.34
N ASP A 161 -10.78 -16.86 -6.61
CA ASP A 161 -10.93 -15.78 -7.60
C ASP A 161 -12.40 -15.43 -7.84
N ASP A 162 -13.27 -16.42 -7.94
CA ASP A 162 -14.69 -16.19 -8.14
C ASP A 162 -15.37 -15.64 -6.88
N LEU A 163 -14.99 -16.15 -5.70
CA LEU A 163 -15.46 -15.62 -4.42
C LEU A 163 -15.01 -14.17 -4.24
N PHE A 164 -13.77 -13.85 -4.60
CA PHE A 164 -13.26 -12.49 -4.53
C PHE A 164 -14.02 -11.55 -5.46
N LYS A 165 -14.23 -11.93 -6.73
CA LYS A 165 -15.04 -11.16 -7.69
C LYS A 165 -16.47 -10.91 -7.19
N GLN A 166 -17.09 -11.91 -6.55
CA GLN A 166 -18.45 -11.78 -6.00
C GLN A 166 -18.50 -10.82 -4.81
N ASN A 167 -17.55 -10.93 -3.87
CA ASN A 167 -17.53 -10.14 -2.65
C ASN A 167 -17.00 -8.72 -2.86
N PHE A 168 -16.03 -8.53 -3.76
CA PHE A 168 -15.36 -7.25 -4.00
C PHE A 168 -15.68 -6.66 -5.38
N ARG A 169 -16.93 -6.78 -5.85
CA ARG A 169 -17.39 -6.39 -7.21
C ARG A 169 -16.88 -5.03 -7.68
N HIS A 170 -16.86 -4.04 -6.80
CA HIS A 170 -16.48 -2.66 -7.14
C HIS A 170 -14.98 -2.39 -7.04
N GLU A 171 -14.27 -3.19 -6.25
CA GLU A 171 -12.84 -3.03 -6.00
C GLU A 171 -11.99 -4.10 -6.70
N TYR A 172 -12.61 -5.16 -7.23
CA TYR A 172 -11.94 -6.34 -7.76
C TYR A 172 -10.82 -5.99 -8.76
N GLU A 173 -11.17 -5.29 -9.84
CA GLU A 173 -10.21 -4.99 -10.91
C GLU A 173 -9.04 -4.13 -10.41
N LYS A 174 -9.33 -3.16 -9.54
CA LYS A 174 -8.33 -2.26 -8.97
C LYS A 174 -7.37 -3.00 -8.04
N ILE A 175 -7.91 -3.85 -7.17
CA ILE A 175 -7.10 -4.66 -6.25
C ILE A 175 -6.27 -5.67 -7.04
N ASP A 176 -6.85 -6.33 -8.04
CA ASP A 176 -6.14 -7.29 -8.88
C ASP A 176 -4.99 -6.63 -9.67
N ALA A 177 -5.23 -5.47 -10.27
CA ALA A 177 -4.19 -4.68 -10.94
C ALA A 177 -3.08 -4.26 -9.97
N PHE A 178 -3.44 -3.80 -8.76
CA PHE A 178 -2.49 -3.46 -7.71
C PHE A 178 -1.62 -4.67 -7.33
N LEU A 179 -2.22 -5.82 -7.07
CA LEU A 179 -1.49 -7.04 -6.72
C LEU A 179 -0.56 -7.51 -7.85
N ASN A 180 -0.95 -7.35 -9.12
CA ASN A 180 -0.10 -7.68 -10.26
C ASN A 180 1.20 -6.87 -10.27
N VAL A 181 1.16 -5.60 -9.89
CA VAL A 181 2.36 -4.76 -9.75
C VAL A 181 3.27 -5.30 -8.63
N PHE A 182 2.70 -5.69 -7.50
CA PHE A 182 3.46 -6.19 -6.34
C PHE A 182 3.94 -7.63 -6.48
N ARG A 183 3.31 -8.43 -7.32
CA ARG A 183 3.69 -9.83 -7.55
C ARG A 183 5.17 -9.97 -7.94
N GLN A 184 5.69 -9.04 -8.74
CA GLN A 184 7.06 -9.05 -9.23
C GLN A 184 8.09 -8.51 -8.23
N LEU A 185 7.64 -7.86 -7.17
CA LEU A 185 8.52 -7.31 -6.15
C LEU A 185 8.97 -8.39 -5.17
N SER A 186 10.22 -8.28 -4.72
CA SER A 186 10.75 -9.15 -3.65
C SER A 186 10.13 -8.80 -2.29
N TRP A 187 10.25 -9.71 -1.33
CA TRP A 187 9.72 -9.51 0.02
C TRP A 187 10.30 -8.26 0.71
N ASP A 188 11.58 -7.95 0.48
CA ASP A 188 12.24 -6.78 1.04
C ASP A 188 11.83 -5.47 0.35
N GLN A 189 11.51 -5.51 -0.96
CA GLN A 189 10.90 -4.38 -1.66
C GLN A 189 9.50 -4.08 -1.10
N CYS A 190 8.70 -5.12 -0.87
CA CYS A 190 7.38 -4.96 -0.23
C CYS A 190 7.51 -4.42 1.21
N GLU A 191 8.54 -4.84 1.96
CA GLU A 191 8.84 -4.31 3.31
C GLU A 191 9.17 -2.81 3.26
N ILE A 192 10.03 -2.40 2.32
CA ILE A 192 10.41 -0.99 2.15
C ILE A 192 9.17 -0.16 1.82
N ILE A 193 8.39 -0.57 0.82
CA ILE A 193 7.22 0.16 0.36
C ILE A 193 6.16 0.27 1.46
N ALA A 194 5.84 -0.82 2.16
CA ALA A 194 4.86 -0.79 3.25
C ALA A 194 5.30 0.09 4.43
N THR A 195 6.60 0.11 4.76
CA THR A 195 7.12 0.99 5.81
C THR A 195 7.08 2.46 5.36
N LEU A 196 7.49 2.76 4.12
CA LEU A 196 7.38 4.11 3.55
C LEU A 196 5.92 4.59 3.49
N TYR A 197 5.00 3.73 3.08
CA TYR A 197 3.58 4.03 3.08
C TYR A 197 3.09 4.39 4.48
N ALA A 198 3.50 3.64 5.51
CA ALA A 198 3.10 3.88 6.90
C ALA A 198 3.62 5.23 7.42
N VAL A 199 4.92 5.53 7.25
CA VAL A 199 5.47 6.81 7.72
C VAL A 199 4.89 8.00 6.95
N TRP A 200 4.62 7.83 5.67
CA TRP A 200 3.98 8.86 4.86
C TRP A 200 2.52 9.07 5.33
N ASN A 201 1.76 7.99 5.51
CA ASN A 201 0.39 8.04 6.00
C ASN A 201 0.30 8.70 7.38
N ASN A 202 1.22 8.37 8.30
CA ASN A 202 1.31 9.00 9.62
C ASN A 202 1.51 10.52 9.51
N ARG A 203 2.37 11.00 8.60
CA ARG A 203 2.56 12.45 8.38
C ARG A 203 1.29 13.13 7.89
N ILE A 204 0.55 12.49 6.97
CA ILE A 204 -0.73 13.02 6.48
C ILE A 204 -1.75 13.08 7.62
N ILE A 205 -1.87 12.03 8.43
CA ILE A 205 -2.79 11.99 9.58
C ILE A 205 -2.47 13.12 10.56
N LYS A 206 -1.19 13.37 10.83
CA LYS A 206 -0.73 14.45 11.74
C LYS A 206 -0.74 15.84 11.11
N GLY A 207 -1.03 15.99 9.82
CA GLY A 207 -0.92 17.27 9.12
C GLY A 207 0.51 17.82 9.07
N GLN A 208 1.51 16.94 9.03
CA GLN A 208 2.93 17.29 9.02
C GLN A 208 3.45 17.48 7.60
N LEU A 209 4.49 18.30 7.46
CA LEU A 209 5.18 18.51 6.19
C LEU A 209 5.72 17.19 5.60
N ILE A 210 5.53 17.02 4.30
CA ILE A 210 5.94 15.82 3.56
C ILE A 210 6.98 16.21 2.52
N THR A 211 8.21 15.69 2.70
CA THR A 211 9.28 15.73 1.70
C THR A 211 9.95 14.37 1.64
N ASP A 212 10.65 14.08 0.55
CA ASP A 212 11.35 12.81 0.40
C ASP A 212 12.43 12.62 1.49
N GLU A 213 13.09 13.71 1.89
CA GLU A 213 14.08 13.70 2.97
C GLU A 213 13.45 13.38 4.34
N LEU A 214 12.27 13.97 4.62
CA LEU A 214 11.55 13.70 5.87
C LEU A 214 11.00 12.28 5.90
N LEU A 215 10.46 11.79 4.78
CA LEU A 215 10.02 10.39 4.67
C LEU A 215 11.19 9.41 4.80
N LYS A 216 12.35 9.75 4.22
CA LYS A 216 13.59 8.97 4.40
C LYS A 216 14.00 8.96 5.88
N ALA A 217 13.99 10.11 6.55
CA ALA A 217 14.37 10.20 7.97
C ALA A 217 13.43 9.38 8.86
N ASP A 218 12.11 9.46 8.66
CA ASP A 218 11.13 8.69 9.43
C ASP A 218 11.24 7.18 9.15
N PHE A 219 11.52 6.79 7.92
CA PHE A 219 11.76 5.40 7.57
C PHE A 219 12.99 4.85 8.30
N LEU A 220 14.10 5.58 8.33
CA LEU A 220 15.32 5.17 9.03
C LEU A 220 15.13 5.16 10.55
N ALA A 221 14.28 6.06 11.07
CA ALA A 221 13.92 6.09 12.48
C ALA A 221 12.95 4.97 12.88
N TRP A 222 12.33 4.27 11.91
CA TRP A 222 11.37 3.20 12.19
C TRP A 222 11.96 2.06 13.01
N ASP A 223 13.13 1.59 12.63
CA ASP A 223 13.88 0.54 13.33
C ASP A 223 15.34 0.57 12.90
N SER A 224 16.28 0.23 13.78
CA SER A 224 17.73 0.25 13.49
C SER A 224 18.11 -0.61 12.28
N ASN A 225 17.39 -1.73 12.04
CA ASN A 225 17.62 -2.59 10.88
C ASN A 225 17.28 -1.92 9.54
N LYS A 226 16.55 -0.79 9.53
CA LYS A 226 16.20 -0.05 8.30
C LYS A 226 17.39 0.65 7.67
N GLN A 227 18.48 0.87 8.40
CA GLN A 227 19.70 1.49 7.87
C GLN A 227 20.25 0.74 6.65
N ARG A 228 20.13 -0.58 6.61
CA ARG A 228 20.54 -1.41 5.46
C ARG A 228 19.86 -1.04 4.13
N TYR A 229 18.71 -0.36 4.19
CA TYR A 229 17.94 0.04 3.02
C TYR A 229 18.15 1.49 2.60
N GLU A 230 19.00 2.26 3.30
CA GLU A 230 19.14 3.70 3.10
C GLU A 230 19.32 4.10 1.63
N HIS A 231 20.18 3.40 0.91
CA HIS A 231 20.48 3.66 -0.51
C HIS A 231 19.33 3.38 -1.47
N ARG A 232 18.26 2.69 -1.01
CA ARG A 232 17.09 2.29 -1.82
C ARG A 232 15.87 3.17 -1.61
N ILE A 233 15.83 3.98 -0.53
CA ILE A 233 14.62 4.68 -0.08
C ILE A 233 14.12 5.67 -1.12
N LEU A 234 14.98 6.54 -1.64
CA LEU A 234 14.57 7.55 -2.64
C LEU A 234 14.05 6.91 -3.93
N LYS A 235 14.69 5.81 -4.37
CA LYS A 235 14.23 5.04 -5.52
C LYS A 235 12.86 4.39 -5.25
N ALA A 236 12.64 3.88 -4.04
CA ALA A 236 11.36 3.31 -3.64
C ALA A 236 10.25 4.39 -3.58
N LEU A 237 10.53 5.59 -3.05
CA LEU A 237 9.59 6.72 -3.07
C LEU A 237 9.24 7.14 -4.49
N GLN A 238 10.22 7.24 -5.38
CA GLN A 238 9.97 7.52 -6.79
C GLN A 238 9.07 6.44 -7.43
N TRP A 239 9.36 5.16 -7.17
CA TRP A 239 8.55 4.05 -7.64
C TRP A 239 7.11 4.11 -7.11
N MET A 240 6.91 4.42 -5.82
CA MET A 240 5.59 4.58 -5.21
C MET A 240 4.78 5.68 -5.91
N LYS A 241 5.41 6.83 -6.19
CA LYS A 241 4.77 7.94 -6.91
C LYS A 241 4.38 7.54 -8.33
N GLN A 242 5.27 6.89 -9.07
CA GLN A 242 5.03 6.42 -10.45
C GLN A 242 3.91 5.38 -10.53
N ASN A 243 3.80 4.49 -9.53
CA ASN A 243 2.77 3.45 -9.47
C ASN A 243 1.54 3.87 -8.66
N LYS A 244 1.41 5.14 -8.30
CA LYS A 244 0.28 5.69 -7.54
C LYS A 244 0.03 4.98 -6.19
N VAL A 245 1.08 4.44 -5.58
CA VAL A 245 1.04 3.84 -4.23
C VAL A 245 1.25 4.95 -3.21
N ILE A 246 0.27 5.85 -3.10
CA ILE A 246 0.34 7.08 -2.29
C ILE A 246 -0.72 7.02 -1.20
N PRO A 247 -0.37 7.19 0.08
CA PRO A 247 -1.35 7.20 1.17
C PRO A 247 -2.18 8.50 1.17
N ILE A 248 -3.38 8.41 1.73
CA ILE A 248 -4.35 9.52 1.81
C ILE A 248 -4.66 9.96 3.25
N GLY A 249 -3.92 9.48 4.24
CA GLY A 249 -4.16 9.78 5.64
C GLY A 249 -5.35 9.00 6.23
N TRP A 250 -5.63 7.80 5.70
CA TRP A 250 -6.67 6.92 6.22
C TRP A 250 -6.13 5.93 7.25
N GLY A 251 -7.01 5.53 8.18
CA GLY A 251 -6.68 4.59 9.25
C GLY A 251 -6.14 5.28 10.51
N LYS A 252 -5.56 4.48 11.40
CA LYS A 252 -4.89 4.94 12.61
C LYS A 252 -3.40 5.21 12.35
N GLU A 253 -2.84 6.11 13.12
CA GLU A 253 -1.39 6.25 13.20
C GLU A 253 -0.75 4.97 13.72
N ILE A 254 0.40 4.60 13.18
CA ILE A 254 1.21 3.44 13.60
C ILE A 254 2.42 3.96 14.37
N GLU A 255 2.41 3.77 15.69
CA GLU A 255 3.48 4.18 16.61
C GLU A 255 4.46 3.03 16.93
#